data_4433bc6b90d3225befcb52e30d5baa5b
#
_entry.id   4433bc6b90d3225befcb52e30d5baa5b
#
_cell.length_a   1.000
_cell.length_b   1.000
_cell.length_c   1.000
_cell.angle_alpha   90.00
_cell.angle_beta   90.00
_cell.angle_gamma   90.00
#
_symmetry.space_group_name_H-M   'P 1'
#
loop_
_entity.id
_entity.type
_entity.pdbx_description
1 polymer ?
#
loop_
_entity_poly.entity_id
_entity_poly.type
_entity_poly.pdbx_seq_one_letter_code
_entity_poly.pdbx_strand_id
1 'polypeptide(L)'
;MSSIAYRHADVDGFKVFYREAGRPGAPKLLLLHGFPSSSHMFRDLIPWLSERFHIVAPDLPGFGQSDMPRREVFTYTFDNLAKVIGRFTELIGFDRFAMYVFDYGAPTGFRIALNHPERIVAIISQNGNAYEEGLSEGWNPIRAYWKDPSKENREALRALLTHETTVWQYTHGVLDAALISPDGYSLDEFYLNRSGAAEIQLDLFRDYRNNVALYPAFQQYFRTHQPPLLAVWGKNDPFFLPAGAETFKRDLPNAVVRFFDTGHFALETHAEEIGAAISEFLDR
;
A
#
# COMPACT_ATOMS: atom_id res chain seq x y z
N MET A 1 10.11 -22.71 8.53
CA MET A 1 9.30 -21.48 8.30
C MET A 1 9.37 -20.65 9.57
N SER A 2 9.76 -19.38 9.45
CA SER A 2 9.74 -18.45 10.59
C SER A 2 8.29 -18.22 11.02
N SER A 3 8.03 -18.23 12.33
CA SER A 3 6.69 -17.89 12.85
C SER A 3 6.40 -16.40 12.64
N ILE A 4 5.15 -16.06 12.33
CA ILE A 4 4.68 -14.68 12.28
C ILE A 4 4.23 -14.28 13.69
N ALA A 5 4.79 -13.21 14.24
CA ALA A 5 4.34 -12.60 15.48
C ALA A 5 3.36 -11.46 15.18
N TYR A 6 2.37 -11.30 16.05
CA TYR A 6 1.33 -10.27 15.97
C TYR A 6 1.52 -9.34 17.16
N ARG A 7 1.82 -8.08 16.89
CA ARG A 7 2.25 -7.13 17.92
C ARG A 7 1.52 -5.79 17.80
N HIS A 8 1.67 -4.97 18.83
CA HIS A 8 1.29 -3.57 18.82
C HIS A 8 2.46 -2.71 19.27
N ALA A 9 2.60 -1.53 18.68
CA ALA A 9 3.45 -0.46 19.14
C ALA A 9 2.59 0.75 19.52
N ASP A 10 2.92 1.41 20.62
CA ASP A 10 2.35 2.71 20.95
C ASP A 10 3.12 3.78 20.17
N VAL A 11 2.42 4.48 19.29
CA VAL A 11 2.97 5.54 18.46
C VAL A 11 2.29 6.84 18.86
N ASP A 12 2.89 7.55 19.80
CA ASP A 12 2.41 8.84 20.29
C ASP A 12 0.94 8.79 20.74
N GLY A 13 0.56 7.70 21.43
CA GLY A 13 -0.78 7.46 21.97
C GLY A 13 -1.73 6.69 21.04
N PHE A 14 -1.27 6.27 19.86
CA PHE A 14 -2.02 5.40 18.96
C PHE A 14 -1.40 3.99 18.94
N LYS A 15 -2.21 2.95 19.11
CA LYS A 15 -1.75 1.58 18.96
C LYS A 15 -1.72 1.20 17.48
N VAL A 16 -0.53 1.01 16.95
CA VAL A 16 -0.30 0.48 15.60
C VAL A 16 -0.09 -1.02 15.72
N PHE A 17 -1.00 -1.81 15.15
CA PHE A 17 -0.83 -3.25 15.00
C PHE A 17 0.15 -3.54 13.88
N TYR A 18 0.96 -4.59 14.04
CA TYR A 18 1.84 -5.06 12.97
C TYR A 18 2.13 -6.56 13.05
N ARG A 19 2.39 -7.14 11.88
CA ARG A 19 2.95 -8.48 11.74
C ARG A 19 4.46 -8.37 11.67
N GLU A 20 5.15 -9.25 12.39
CA GLU A 20 6.60 -9.32 12.38
C GLU A 20 7.05 -10.74 12.11
N ALA A 21 8.03 -10.92 11.22
CA ALA A 21 8.60 -12.21 10.89
C ALA A 21 10.07 -12.09 10.50
N GLY A 22 10.80 -13.23 10.52
CA GLY A 22 12.20 -13.29 10.19
C GLY A 22 13.12 -13.02 11.39
N ARG A 23 14.43 -13.06 11.14
CA ARG A 23 15.43 -12.94 12.20
C ARG A 23 15.78 -11.47 12.46
N PRO A 24 15.79 -11.00 13.72
CA PRO A 24 16.39 -9.73 14.05
C PRO A 24 17.85 -9.67 13.53
N GLY A 25 18.21 -8.58 12.86
CA GLY A 25 19.53 -8.40 12.24
C GLY A 25 19.63 -8.82 10.76
N ALA A 26 18.62 -9.51 10.21
CA ALA A 26 18.51 -9.69 8.76
C ALA A 26 18.18 -8.34 8.07
N PRO A 27 18.39 -8.21 6.73
CA PRO A 27 17.97 -7.03 5.99
C PRO A 27 16.49 -6.72 6.24
N LYS A 28 16.18 -5.46 6.53
CA LYS A 28 14.85 -5.02 6.95
C LYS A 28 13.95 -4.76 5.75
N LEU A 29 12.71 -5.26 5.81
CA LEU A 29 11.68 -5.06 4.79
C LEU A 29 10.38 -4.59 5.45
N LEU A 30 9.96 -3.37 5.13
CA LEU A 30 8.68 -2.78 5.54
C LEU A 30 7.64 -3.03 4.47
N LEU A 31 6.47 -3.60 4.84
CA LEU A 31 5.36 -3.85 3.93
C LEU A 31 4.19 -2.92 4.24
N LEU A 32 3.83 -2.05 3.31
CA LEU A 32 2.74 -1.08 3.44
C LEU A 32 1.57 -1.45 2.54
N HIS A 33 0.44 -1.79 3.17
CA HIS A 33 -0.82 -2.13 2.50
C HIS A 33 -1.57 -0.89 2.01
N GLY A 34 -2.66 -1.10 1.30
CA GLY A 34 -3.56 -0.07 0.81
C GLY A 34 -5.03 -0.31 1.13
N PHE A 35 -5.90 0.37 0.40
CA PHE A 35 -7.35 0.28 0.52
C PHE A 35 -7.89 -0.97 -0.25
N PRO A 36 -8.91 -1.64 0.28
CA PRO A 36 -9.49 -1.51 1.61
C PRO A 36 -8.81 -2.40 2.66
N SER A 37 -7.65 -2.95 2.35
CA SER A 37 -6.99 -4.06 3.03
C SER A 37 -6.26 -3.64 4.34
N SER A 38 -5.46 -4.56 4.82
CA SER A 38 -4.60 -4.43 6.01
C SER A 38 -3.34 -5.26 5.80
N SER A 39 -2.46 -5.38 6.79
CA SER A 39 -1.31 -6.28 6.73
C SER A 39 -1.68 -7.75 6.48
N HIS A 40 -2.98 -8.10 6.56
CA HIS A 40 -3.48 -9.43 6.22
C HIS A 40 -3.21 -9.80 4.75
N MET A 41 -3.18 -8.83 3.85
CA MET A 41 -2.86 -9.08 2.43
C MET A 41 -1.49 -9.71 2.22
N PHE A 42 -0.57 -9.55 3.17
CA PHE A 42 0.79 -10.10 3.10
C PHE A 42 0.92 -11.50 3.72
N ARG A 43 -0.19 -12.13 4.14
CA ARG A 43 -0.18 -13.43 4.83
C ARG A 43 0.56 -14.54 4.08
N ASP A 44 0.42 -14.55 2.77
CA ASP A 44 1.03 -15.55 1.90
C ASP A 44 2.42 -15.14 1.40
N LEU A 45 2.74 -13.84 1.37
CA LEU A 45 4.05 -13.31 0.98
C LEU A 45 5.10 -13.41 2.11
N ILE A 46 4.69 -13.10 3.35
CA ILE A 46 5.60 -13.10 4.50
C ILE A 46 6.36 -14.42 4.66
N PRO A 47 5.72 -15.61 4.58
CA PRO A 47 6.43 -16.89 4.69
C PRO A 47 7.56 -17.08 3.69
N TRP A 48 7.40 -16.61 2.44
CA TRP A 48 8.40 -16.69 1.38
C TRP A 48 9.64 -15.84 1.64
N LEU A 49 9.46 -14.68 2.29
CA LEU A 49 10.52 -13.70 2.50
C LEU A 49 11.18 -13.80 3.88
N SER A 50 10.49 -14.37 4.88
CA SER A 50 10.92 -14.34 6.28
C SER A 50 12.18 -15.14 6.61
N GLU A 51 12.62 -16.04 5.75
CA GLU A 51 13.89 -16.74 5.92
C GLU A 51 15.10 -15.84 5.66
N ARG A 52 14.91 -14.79 4.87
CA ARG A 52 15.96 -13.90 4.38
C ARG A 52 15.89 -12.48 4.96
N PHE A 53 14.69 -12.01 5.26
CA PHE A 53 14.45 -10.64 5.70
C PHE A 53 13.83 -10.58 7.08
N HIS A 54 14.15 -9.53 7.83
CA HIS A 54 13.37 -9.11 8.98
C HIS A 54 12.21 -8.23 8.47
N ILE A 55 11.00 -8.76 8.53
CA ILE A 55 9.81 -8.19 7.91
C ILE A 55 8.93 -7.57 8.98
N VAL A 56 8.43 -6.38 8.70
CA VAL A 56 7.39 -5.71 9.47
C VAL A 56 6.30 -5.20 8.54
N ALA A 57 5.05 -5.53 8.84
CA ALA A 57 3.88 -5.13 8.10
C ALA A 57 2.87 -4.47 9.06
N PRO A 58 2.89 -3.13 9.21
CA PRO A 58 1.91 -2.43 10.04
C PRO A 58 0.56 -2.31 9.33
N ASP A 59 -0.51 -2.27 10.13
CA ASP A 59 -1.80 -1.74 9.69
C ASP A 59 -1.78 -0.21 9.82
N LEU A 60 -2.17 0.48 8.76
CA LEU A 60 -2.30 1.94 8.78
C LEU A 60 -3.35 2.39 9.82
N PRO A 61 -3.21 3.56 10.46
CA PRO A 61 -4.26 4.11 11.32
C PRO A 61 -5.62 4.15 10.62
N GLY A 62 -6.65 3.61 11.28
CA GLY A 62 -7.99 3.46 10.71
C GLY A 62 -8.22 2.17 9.93
N PHE A 63 -7.19 1.35 9.74
CA PHE A 63 -7.25 0.08 9.02
C PHE A 63 -6.95 -1.10 9.94
N GLY A 64 -7.39 -2.29 9.53
CA GLY A 64 -7.07 -3.54 10.18
C GLY A 64 -7.27 -3.50 11.69
N GLN A 65 -6.28 -3.94 12.44
CA GLN A 65 -6.29 -4.02 13.90
C GLN A 65 -5.59 -2.82 14.58
N SER A 66 -5.11 -1.85 13.81
CA SER A 66 -4.64 -0.57 14.36
C SER A 66 -5.79 0.26 14.91
N ASP A 67 -5.45 1.17 15.82
CA ASP A 67 -6.42 2.12 16.34
C ASP A 67 -7.07 2.92 15.18
N MET A 68 -8.35 3.20 15.38
CA MET A 68 -9.15 4.04 14.52
C MET A 68 -9.63 5.27 15.32
N PRO A 69 -8.72 6.25 15.56
CA PRO A 69 -9.09 7.43 16.32
C PRO A 69 -10.20 8.21 15.62
N ARG A 70 -11.03 8.89 16.41
CA ARG A 70 -12.12 9.71 15.88
C ARG A 70 -11.55 10.83 15.01
N ARG A 71 -12.28 11.21 13.94
CA ARG A 71 -11.87 12.23 12.96
C ARG A 71 -11.64 13.62 13.57
N GLU A 72 -12.25 13.91 14.73
CA GLU A 72 -12.03 15.12 15.50
C GLU A 72 -10.69 15.13 16.24
N VAL A 73 -10.09 13.98 16.47
CA VAL A 73 -8.81 13.80 17.16
C VAL A 73 -7.66 13.58 16.18
N PHE A 74 -7.94 12.86 15.11
CA PHE A 74 -6.95 12.53 14.08
C PHE A 74 -7.49 12.85 12.69
N THR A 75 -6.87 13.79 12.01
CA THR A 75 -7.21 14.11 10.62
C THR A 75 -6.62 13.06 9.68
N TYR A 76 -7.48 12.30 9.02
CA TYR A 76 -7.06 11.26 8.09
C TYR A 76 -6.60 11.87 6.77
N THR A 77 -5.29 12.02 6.65
CA THR A 77 -4.57 12.45 5.45
C THR A 77 -3.37 11.55 5.23
N PHE A 78 -2.90 11.42 4.00
CA PHE A 78 -1.69 10.64 3.70
C PHE A 78 -0.45 11.21 4.39
N ASP A 79 -0.39 12.51 4.63
CA ASP A 79 0.68 13.13 5.40
C ASP A 79 0.69 12.63 6.85
N ASN A 80 -0.48 12.55 7.49
CA ASN A 80 -0.58 12.07 8.86
C ASN A 80 -0.37 10.55 8.95
N LEU A 81 -0.87 9.77 7.99
CA LEU A 81 -0.55 8.35 7.90
C LEU A 81 0.97 8.12 7.78
N ALA A 82 1.63 8.87 6.91
CA ALA A 82 3.08 8.77 6.73
C ALA A 82 3.86 9.18 7.99
N LYS A 83 3.41 10.21 8.73
CA LYS A 83 4.01 10.61 10.01
C LYS A 83 3.92 9.49 11.05
N VAL A 84 2.73 8.90 11.22
CA VAL A 84 2.53 7.80 12.18
C VAL A 84 3.39 6.59 11.81
N ILE A 85 3.42 6.19 10.54
CA ILE A 85 4.23 5.04 10.09
C ILE A 85 5.73 5.35 10.15
N GLY A 86 6.16 6.56 9.79
CA GLY A 86 7.55 7.00 9.97
C GLY A 86 7.98 6.90 11.43
N ARG A 87 7.18 7.44 12.35
CA ARG A 87 7.42 7.35 13.79
C ARG A 87 7.41 5.91 14.31
N PHE A 88 6.46 5.11 13.83
CA PHE A 88 6.40 3.67 14.13
C PHE A 88 7.73 2.98 13.78
N THR A 89 8.27 3.20 12.57
CA THR A 89 9.54 2.58 12.15
C THR A 89 10.72 3.00 13.01
N GLU A 90 10.74 4.24 13.52
CA GLU A 90 11.77 4.70 14.47
C GLU A 90 11.67 3.96 15.80
N LEU A 91 10.45 3.85 16.36
CA LEU A 91 10.21 3.23 17.66
C LEU A 91 10.59 1.73 17.69
N ILE A 92 10.41 1.03 16.58
CA ILE A 92 10.78 -0.39 16.47
C ILE A 92 12.21 -0.60 15.94
N GLY A 93 12.99 0.46 15.76
CA GLY A 93 14.39 0.39 15.31
C GLY A 93 14.54 0.01 13.83
N PHE A 94 13.58 0.32 12.98
CA PHE A 94 13.67 0.15 11.52
C PHE A 94 14.31 1.40 10.89
N ASP A 95 15.61 1.58 11.08
CA ASP A 95 16.35 2.79 10.68
C ASP A 95 16.57 2.86 9.17
N ARG A 96 16.96 1.73 8.55
CA ARG A 96 17.14 1.59 7.10
C ARG A 96 16.45 0.31 6.64
N PHE A 97 15.66 0.40 5.57
CA PHE A 97 14.85 -0.73 5.09
C PHE A 97 14.57 -0.64 3.59
N ALA A 98 14.38 -1.79 2.95
CA ALA A 98 13.62 -1.85 1.72
C ALA A 98 12.14 -1.70 2.05
N MET A 99 11.36 -1.02 1.22
CA MET A 99 9.92 -0.89 1.42
C MET A 99 9.14 -1.49 0.27
N TYR A 100 8.12 -2.28 0.62
CA TYR A 100 7.08 -2.71 -0.28
C TYR A 100 5.89 -1.76 -0.10
N VAL A 101 5.38 -1.23 -1.19
CA VAL A 101 4.26 -0.30 -1.19
C VAL A 101 3.15 -0.79 -2.12
N PHE A 102 1.93 -0.80 -1.63
CA PHE A 102 0.73 -1.16 -2.38
C PHE A 102 -0.33 -0.08 -2.22
N ASP A 103 -0.96 0.37 -3.30
CA ASP A 103 -2.09 1.31 -3.29
C ASP A 103 -1.85 2.51 -2.34
N TYR A 104 -2.58 2.68 -1.23
CA TYR A 104 -2.34 3.74 -0.22
C TYR A 104 -0.98 3.63 0.48
N GLY A 105 -0.40 2.46 0.50
CA GLY A 105 0.98 2.26 0.96
C GLY A 105 1.99 3.02 0.12
N ALA A 106 1.72 3.24 -1.18
CA ALA A 106 2.63 3.98 -2.06
C ALA A 106 2.75 5.47 -1.68
N PRO A 107 1.68 6.28 -1.63
CA PRO A 107 1.79 7.67 -1.20
C PRO A 107 2.25 7.81 0.25
N THR A 108 1.99 6.82 1.11
CA THR A 108 2.50 6.78 2.50
C THR A 108 4.02 6.55 2.50
N GLY A 109 4.50 5.52 1.83
CA GLY A 109 5.92 5.17 1.74
C GLY A 109 6.75 6.22 1.00
N PHE A 110 6.23 6.78 -0.08
CA PHE A 110 6.93 7.83 -0.82
C PHE A 110 7.10 9.13 -0.03
N ARG A 111 6.15 9.47 0.87
CA ARG A 111 6.34 10.58 1.82
C ARG A 111 7.44 10.29 2.84
N ILE A 112 7.53 9.06 3.33
CA ILE A 112 8.63 8.66 4.21
C ILE A 112 9.97 8.80 3.45
N ALA A 113 10.01 8.38 2.19
CA ALA A 113 11.18 8.50 1.34
C ALA A 113 11.58 9.96 1.05
N LEU A 114 10.60 10.85 0.84
CA LEU A 114 10.86 12.29 0.67
C LEU A 114 11.49 12.91 1.92
N ASN A 115 10.98 12.54 3.09
CA ASN A 115 11.43 13.14 4.35
C ASN A 115 12.75 12.53 4.86
N HIS A 116 13.00 11.26 4.54
CA HIS A 116 14.13 10.47 5.04
C HIS A 116 14.71 9.59 3.92
N PRO A 117 15.26 10.20 2.85
CA PRO A 117 15.78 9.45 1.71
C PRO A 117 16.90 8.47 2.09
N GLU A 118 17.70 8.80 3.11
CA GLU A 118 18.79 7.98 3.62
C GLU A 118 18.34 6.65 4.24
N ARG A 119 17.07 6.54 4.59
CA ARG A 119 16.50 5.33 5.21
C ARG A 119 16.05 4.28 4.19
N ILE A 120 15.87 4.67 2.92
CA ILE A 120 15.30 3.80 1.89
C ILE A 120 16.41 3.08 1.14
N VAL A 121 16.46 1.77 1.27
CA VAL A 121 17.44 0.90 0.61
C VAL A 121 17.00 0.52 -0.80
N ALA A 122 15.72 0.19 -0.95
CA ALA A 122 15.09 -0.18 -2.22
C ALA A 122 13.57 -0.01 -2.11
N ILE A 123 12.90 0.04 -3.25
CA ILE A 123 11.44 0.15 -3.35
C ILE A 123 10.90 -1.03 -4.16
N ILE A 124 9.92 -1.72 -3.60
CA ILE A 124 9.08 -2.69 -4.31
C ILE A 124 7.69 -2.05 -4.42
N SER A 125 7.22 -1.78 -5.63
CA SER A 125 5.90 -1.19 -5.86
C SER A 125 4.97 -2.19 -6.50
N GLN A 126 3.98 -2.66 -5.75
CA GLN A 126 2.85 -3.42 -6.29
C GLN A 126 1.69 -2.45 -6.54
N ASN A 127 1.37 -2.20 -7.81
CA ASN A 127 0.25 -1.32 -8.19
C ASN A 127 0.23 -0.01 -7.37
N GLY A 128 1.43 0.44 -6.97
CA GLY A 128 1.69 1.65 -6.18
C GLY A 128 2.18 2.76 -7.09
N ASN A 129 1.31 3.73 -7.36
CA ASN A 129 1.48 4.70 -8.44
C ASN A 129 2.12 6.02 -7.98
N ALA A 130 2.92 6.64 -8.87
CA ALA A 130 3.53 7.96 -8.70
C ALA A 130 3.45 8.82 -9.98
N TYR A 131 2.58 8.45 -10.92
CA TYR A 131 2.47 9.07 -12.23
C TYR A 131 1.02 9.20 -12.67
N GLU A 132 0.68 10.31 -13.34
CA GLU A 132 -0.68 10.51 -13.85
C GLU A 132 -1.07 9.47 -14.91
N GLU A 133 -0.09 8.99 -15.69
CA GLU A 133 -0.25 7.95 -16.70
C GLU A 133 -0.77 6.61 -16.11
N GLY A 134 -0.55 6.39 -14.82
CA GLY A 134 -1.05 5.21 -14.11
C GLY A 134 -2.49 5.31 -13.63
N LEU A 135 -3.13 6.48 -13.68
CA LEU A 135 -4.50 6.66 -13.18
C LEU A 135 -5.52 6.40 -14.28
N SER A 136 -6.33 5.38 -14.11
CA SER A 136 -7.40 5.00 -15.05
C SER A 136 -8.62 5.94 -15.02
N GLU A 137 -9.60 5.66 -15.89
CA GLU A 137 -10.92 6.29 -15.84
C GLU A 137 -11.73 5.89 -14.59
N GLY A 138 -11.39 4.78 -13.93
CA GLY A 138 -11.97 4.36 -12.66
C GLY A 138 -11.85 5.43 -11.56
N TRP A 139 -10.89 6.36 -11.70
CA TRP A 139 -10.73 7.52 -10.81
C TRP A 139 -11.71 8.67 -11.07
N ASN A 140 -12.52 8.63 -12.13
CA ASN A 140 -13.39 9.76 -12.50
C ASN A 140 -14.37 10.16 -11.40
N PRO A 141 -15.04 9.26 -10.64
CA PRO A 141 -15.88 9.65 -9.52
C PRO A 141 -15.10 10.37 -8.40
N ILE A 142 -13.89 9.89 -8.12
CA ILE A 142 -13.00 10.49 -7.10
C ILE A 142 -12.51 11.86 -7.59
N ARG A 143 -12.12 11.99 -8.86
CA ARG A 143 -11.76 13.28 -9.49
C ARG A 143 -12.92 14.29 -9.46
N ALA A 144 -14.16 13.84 -9.67
CA ALA A 144 -15.34 14.69 -9.53
C ALA A 144 -15.46 15.25 -8.11
N TYR A 145 -15.24 14.41 -7.09
CA TYR A 145 -15.25 14.85 -5.69
C TYR A 145 -14.07 15.79 -5.35
N TRP A 146 -12.90 15.63 -5.99
CA TRP A 146 -11.80 16.57 -5.83
C TRP A 146 -12.13 17.96 -6.37
N LYS A 147 -12.79 17.99 -7.53
CA LYS A 147 -13.17 19.24 -8.21
C LYS A 147 -14.31 19.96 -7.51
N ASP A 148 -15.30 19.20 -7.07
CA ASP A 148 -16.47 19.70 -6.34
C ASP A 148 -16.71 18.84 -5.09
N PRO A 149 -16.25 19.29 -3.90
CA PRO A 149 -16.38 18.54 -2.65
C PRO A 149 -17.79 18.65 -2.04
N SER A 150 -18.82 18.64 -2.88
CA SER A 150 -20.22 18.63 -2.47
C SER A 150 -20.57 17.35 -1.69
N LYS A 151 -21.66 17.44 -0.92
CA LYS A 151 -22.22 16.27 -0.23
C LYS A 151 -22.62 15.18 -1.22
N GLU A 152 -23.17 15.57 -2.37
CA GLU A 152 -23.60 14.64 -3.41
C GLU A 152 -22.43 13.81 -3.94
N ASN A 153 -21.33 14.46 -4.34
CA ASN A 153 -20.14 13.76 -4.83
C ASN A 153 -19.49 12.89 -3.74
N ARG A 154 -19.53 13.35 -2.46
CA ARG A 154 -19.05 12.54 -1.33
C ARG A 154 -19.88 11.28 -1.17
N GLU A 155 -21.20 11.40 -1.15
CA GLU A 155 -22.11 10.26 -0.94
C GLU A 155 -22.04 9.26 -2.11
N ALA A 156 -21.83 9.74 -3.35
CA ALA A 156 -21.65 8.85 -4.51
C ALA A 156 -20.46 7.89 -4.34
N LEU A 157 -19.39 8.31 -3.63
CA LEU A 157 -18.22 7.45 -3.41
C LEU A 157 -18.46 6.30 -2.41
N ARG A 158 -19.60 6.29 -1.68
CA ARG A 158 -19.95 5.14 -0.84
C ARG A 158 -20.15 3.85 -1.64
N ALA A 159 -20.42 3.96 -2.93
CA ALA A 159 -20.46 2.80 -3.82
C ALA A 159 -19.13 2.03 -3.87
N LEU A 160 -17.99 2.71 -3.60
CA LEU A 160 -16.68 2.07 -3.53
C LEU A 160 -16.45 1.29 -2.22
N LEU A 161 -17.35 1.40 -1.24
CA LEU A 161 -17.24 0.81 0.10
C LEU A 161 -18.22 -0.35 0.30
N THR A 162 -18.90 -0.80 -0.75
CA THR A 162 -19.87 -1.90 -0.66
C THR A 162 -19.20 -3.27 -0.75
N HIS A 163 -19.89 -4.30 -0.29
CA HIS A 163 -19.45 -5.69 -0.42
C HIS A 163 -19.15 -6.03 -1.89
N GLU A 164 -20.08 -5.72 -2.78
CA GLU A 164 -19.95 -6.03 -4.21
C GLU A 164 -18.70 -5.40 -4.81
N THR A 165 -18.43 -4.14 -4.46
CA THR A 165 -17.23 -3.45 -4.95
C THR A 165 -15.95 -4.02 -4.34
N THR A 166 -15.97 -4.40 -3.07
CA THR A 166 -14.81 -5.04 -2.42
C THR A 166 -14.49 -6.37 -3.09
N VAL A 167 -15.49 -7.25 -3.27
CA VAL A 167 -15.31 -8.53 -4.00
C VAL A 167 -14.83 -8.28 -5.43
N TRP A 168 -15.42 -7.30 -6.12
CA TRP A 168 -15.02 -6.94 -7.48
C TRP A 168 -13.55 -6.50 -7.56
N GLN A 169 -13.04 -5.71 -6.60
CA GLN A 169 -11.64 -5.31 -6.56
C GLN A 169 -10.69 -6.50 -6.46
N TYR A 170 -11.08 -7.55 -5.74
CA TYR A 170 -10.29 -8.77 -5.59
C TYR A 170 -10.33 -9.68 -6.82
N THR A 171 -11.47 -9.72 -7.52
CA THR A 171 -11.72 -10.70 -8.58
C THR A 171 -11.55 -10.13 -9.99
N HIS A 172 -11.63 -8.79 -10.16
CA HIS A 172 -11.49 -8.17 -11.46
C HIS A 172 -10.07 -8.35 -12.01
N GLY A 173 -9.99 -8.79 -13.28
CA GLY A 173 -8.72 -9.00 -13.97
C GLY A 173 -7.98 -10.27 -13.58
N VAL A 174 -8.56 -11.12 -12.73
CA VAL A 174 -8.04 -12.43 -12.36
C VAL A 174 -8.51 -13.47 -13.38
N LEU A 175 -7.63 -14.37 -13.80
CA LEU A 175 -7.97 -15.41 -14.77
C LEU A 175 -8.99 -16.43 -14.25
N ASP A 176 -8.85 -16.81 -12.98
CA ASP A 176 -9.76 -17.74 -12.30
C ASP A 176 -10.13 -17.18 -10.92
N ALA A 177 -11.32 -16.62 -10.81
CA ALA A 177 -11.82 -16.07 -9.55
C ALA A 177 -11.99 -17.11 -8.43
N ALA A 178 -12.04 -18.43 -8.77
CA ALA A 178 -12.09 -19.49 -7.77
C ALA A 178 -10.79 -19.63 -6.96
N LEU A 179 -9.69 -19.03 -7.42
CA LEU A 179 -8.42 -18.99 -6.69
C LEU A 179 -8.38 -17.88 -5.62
N ILE A 180 -9.33 -16.96 -5.63
CA ILE A 180 -9.37 -15.87 -4.65
C ILE A 180 -10.01 -16.37 -3.36
N SER A 181 -9.21 -16.34 -2.27
CA SER A 181 -9.75 -16.67 -0.95
C SER A 181 -10.81 -15.64 -0.50
N PRO A 182 -11.99 -16.10 -0.07
CA PRO A 182 -12.98 -15.20 0.50
C PRO A 182 -12.54 -14.56 1.83
N ASP A 183 -11.54 -15.12 2.50
CA ASP A 183 -11.07 -14.62 3.80
C ASP A 183 -10.51 -13.20 3.70
N GLY A 184 -9.82 -12.88 2.58
CA GLY A 184 -9.25 -11.56 2.33
C GLY A 184 -10.33 -10.47 2.31
N TYR A 185 -11.23 -10.53 1.34
CA TYR A 185 -12.28 -9.51 1.19
C TYR A 185 -13.33 -9.53 2.31
N SER A 186 -13.59 -10.68 2.93
CA SER A 186 -14.51 -10.75 4.09
C SER A 186 -13.92 -10.06 5.31
N LEU A 187 -12.61 -10.18 5.54
CA LEU A 187 -11.94 -9.49 6.62
C LEU A 187 -11.87 -7.98 6.37
N ASP A 188 -11.59 -7.57 5.14
CA ASP A 188 -11.58 -6.16 4.76
C ASP A 188 -12.96 -5.53 4.95
N GLU A 189 -14.02 -6.22 4.54
CA GLU A 189 -15.40 -5.80 4.77
C GLU A 189 -15.73 -5.68 6.26
N PHE A 190 -15.28 -6.63 7.08
CA PHE A 190 -15.44 -6.56 8.53
C PHE A 190 -14.86 -5.24 9.08
N TYR A 191 -13.68 -4.82 8.62
CA TYR A 191 -13.06 -3.57 9.05
C TYR A 191 -13.73 -2.34 8.45
N LEU A 192 -14.18 -2.39 7.20
CA LEU A 192 -14.92 -1.29 6.56
C LEU A 192 -16.28 -1.02 7.22
N ASN A 193 -16.91 -2.05 7.79
CA ASN A 193 -18.19 -1.94 8.48
C ASN A 193 -18.08 -1.43 9.93
N ARG A 194 -16.88 -1.14 10.43
CA ARG A 194 -16.72 -0.48 11.73
C ARG A 194 -17.34 0.92 11.70
N SER A 195 -17.98 1.28 12.82
CA SER A 195 -18.60 2.60 12.97
C SER A 195 -17.57 3.72 12.71
N GLY A 196 -17.84 4.56 11.71
CA GLY A 196 -16.96 5.67 11.31
C GLY A 196 -15.93 5.32 10.23
N ALA A 197 -15.69 4.04 9.91
CA ALA A 197 -14.69 3.65 8.91
C ALA A 197 -15.01 4.22 7.52
N ALA A 198 -16.27 4.18 7.10
CA ALA A 198 -16.68 4.75 5.82
C ALA A 198 -16.34 6.25 5.69
N GLU A 199 -16.55 7.02 6.76
CA GLU A 199 -16.22 8.46 6.75
C GLU A 199 -14.72 8.71 6.62
N ILE A 200 -13.91 7.85 7.23
CA ILE A 200 -12.44 7.90 7.10
C ILE A 200 -12.03 7.65 5.66
N GLN A 201 -12.60 6.64 5.01
CA GLN A 201 -12.30 6.34 3.61
C GLN A 201 -12.70 7.49 2.68
N LEU A 202 -13.87 8.09 2.90
CA LEU A 202 -14.29 9.25 2.12
C LEU A 202 -13.37 10.47 2.32
N ASP A 203 -12.78 10.65 3.50
CA ASP A 203 -11.78 11.68 3.74
C ASP A 203 -10.47 11.37 2.99
N LEU A 204 -10.01 10.11 3.00
CA LEU A 204 -8.83 9.69 2.29
C LEU A 204 -9.01 9.75 0.76
N PHE A 205 -10.20 9.39 0.22
CA PHE A 205 -10.50 9.61 -1.19
C PHE A 205 -10.37 11.08 -1.58
N ARG A 206 -10.82 12.00 -0.72
CA ARG A 206 -10.65 13.43 -0.96
C ARG A 206 -9.19 13.85 -0.87
N ASP A 207 -8.48 13.37 0.15
CA ASP A 207 -7.08 13.73 0.38
C ASP A 207 -6.14 13.18 -0.71
N TYR A 208 -6.55 12.13 -1.44
CA TYR A 208 -5.73 11.54 -2.49
C TYR A 208 -5.33 12.54 -3.58
N ARG A 209 -6.10 13.61 -3.81
CA ARG A 209 -5.69 14.71 -4.69
C ARG A 209 -4.33 15.30 -4.33
N ASN A 210 -3.97 15.30 -3.03
CA ASN A 210 -2.69 15.79 -2.54
C ASN A 210 -1.56 14.81 -2.90
N ASN A 211 -1.86 13.51 -3.09
CA ASN A 211 -0.90 12.55 -3.62
C ASN A 211 -0.55 12.86 -5.07
N VAL A 212 -1.57 13.12 -5.89
CA VAL A 212 -1.36 13.50 -7.30
C VAL A 212 -0.57 14.80 -7.39
N ALA A 213 -0.89 15.80 -6.55
CA ALA A 213 -0.15 17.05 -6.48
C ALA A 213 1.33 16.85 -6.06
N LEU A 214 1.65 15.78 -5.33
CA LEU A 214 3.01 15.44 -4.91
C LEU A 214 3.76 14.54 -5.91
N TYR A 215 3.14 14.04 -6.97
CA TYR A 215 3.82 13.21 -7.97
C TYR A 215 5.10 13.86 -8.51
N PRO A 216 5.13 15.17 -8.85
CA PRO A 216 6.38 15.83 -9.27
C PRO A 216 7.49 15.75 -8.21
N ALA A 217 7.15 15.82 -6.92
CA ALA A 217 8.11 15.71 -5.83
C ALA A 217 8.64 14.28 -5.69
N PHE A 218 7.75 13.25 -5.78
CA PHE A 218 8.15 11.85 -5.79
C PHE A 218 9.08 11.55 -6.97
N GLN A 219 8.73 12.04 -8.16
CA GLN A 219 9.55 11.90 -9.36
C GLN A 219 10.91 12.59 -9.22
N GLN A 220 10.95 13.76 -8.59
CA GLN A 220 12.21 14.43 -8.28
C GLN A 220 13.06 13.63 -7.29
N TYR A 221 12.44 13.03 -6.25
CA TYR A 221 13.14 12.13 -5.35
C TYR A 221 13.75 10.93 -6.11
N PHE A 222 13.00 10.30 -7.02
CA PHE A 222 13.51 9.19 -7.83
C PHE A 222 14.72 9.62 -8.67
N ARG A 223 14.64 10.77 -9.36
CA ARG A 223 15.78 11.30 -10.14
C ARG A 223 17.00 11.61 -9.29
N THR A 224 16.79 12.17 -8.10
CA THR A 224 17.89 12.63 -7.25
C THR A 224 18.59 11.50 -6.52
N HIS A 225 17.81 10.57 -5.96
CA HIS A 225 18.32 9.53 -5.07
C HIS A 225 18.51 8.18 -5.74
N GLN A 226 17.90 7.96 -6.92
CA GLN A 226 18.04 6.75 -7.73
C GLN A 226 17.89 5.45 -6.91
N PRO A 227 16.85 5.31 -6.03
CA PRO A 227 16.69 4.08 -5.29
C PRO A 227 16.45 2.91 -6.23
N PRO A 228 17.07 1.74 -6.01
CA PRO A 228 16.68 0.53 -6.73
C PRO A 228 15.17 0.32 -6.63
N LEU A 229 14.49 0.08 -7.77
CA LEU A 229 13.04 -0.09 -7.80
C LEU A 229 12.64 -1.33 -8.61
N LEU A 230 11.80 -2.16 -7.99
CA LEU A 230 11.08 -3.26 -8.63
C LEU A 230 9.59 -2.94 -8.63
N ALA A 231 8.98 -2.79 -9.80
CA ALA A 231 7.53 -2.77 -9.95
C ALA A 231 7.03 -4.19 -10.22
N VAL A 232 6.22 -4.73 -9.31
CA VAL A 232 5.45 -5.97 -9.49
C VAL A 232 4.00 -5.56 -9.69
N TRP A 233 3.41 -5.87 -10.84
CA TRP A 233 2.16 -5.19 -11.21
C TRP A 233 1.15 -6.16 -11.80
N GLY A 234 -0.06 -6.18 -11.23
CA GLY A 234 -1.20 -6.83 -11.86
C GLY A 234 -1.59 -6.03 -13.10
N LYS A 235 -1.35 -6.60 -14.29
CA LYS A 235 -1.53 -5.88 -15.57
C LYS A 235 -2.97 -5.53 -15.89
N ASN A 236 -3.93 -6.21 -15.24
CA ASN A 236 -5.37 -6.02 -15.44
C ASN A 236 -6.01 -5.15 -14.33
N ASP A 237 -5.21 -4.42 -13.56
CA ASP A 237 -5.69 -3.52 -12.51
C ASP A 237 -6.61 -2.44 -13.11
N PRO A 238 -7.86 -2.30 -12.63
CA PRO A 238 -8.80 -1.32 -13.15
C PRO A 238 -8.51 0.12 -12.64
N PHE A 239 -7.67 0.27 -11.62
CA PHE A 239 -7.36 1.56 -11.00
C PHE A 239 -6.00 2.09 -11.42
N PHE A 240 -4.97 1.25 -11.33
CA PHE A 240 -3.58 1.63 -11.62
C PHE A 240 -3.06 0.88 -12.84
N LEU A 241 -3.06 1.58 -13.97
CA LEU A 241 -2.72 1.01 -15.27
C LEU A 241 -1.24 0.59 -15.37
N PRO A 242 -0.90 -0.39 -16.21
CA PRO A 242 0.49 -0.79 -16.52
C PRO A 242 1.40 0.38 -16.90
N ALA A 243 0.84 1.44 -17.53
CA ALA A 243 1.58 2.64 -17.87
C ALA A 243 2.22 3.32 -16.64
N GLY A 244 1.59 3.23 -15.45
CA GLY A 244 2.18 3.72 -14.21
C GLY A 244 3.46 2.99 -13.83
N ALA A 245 3.50 1.67 -14.00
CA ALA A 245 4.69 0.85 -13.75
C ALA A 245 5.82 1.16 -14.75
N GLU A 246 5.49 1.23 -16.05
CA GLU A 246 6.47 1.52 -17.10
C GLU A 246 7.07 2.92 -16.95
N THR A 247 6.28 3.88 -16.49
CA THR A 247 6.72 5.27 -16.37
C THR A 247 7.77 5.45 -15.27
N PHE A 248 7.92 4.53 -14.30
CA PHE A 248 9.06 4.58 -13.37
C PHE A 248 10.41 4.64 -14.09
N LYS A 249 10.55 3.99 -15.25
CA LYS A 249 11.81 3.99 -16.04
C LYS A 249 12.21 5.37 -16.56
N ARG A 250 11.27 6.32 -16.63
CA ARG A 250 11.56 7.71 -17.03
C ARG A 250 12.49 8.40 -16.02
N ASP A 251 12.27 8.14 -14.74
CA ASP A 251 13.01 8.78 -13.64
C ASP A 251 14.03 7.83 -12.99
N LEU A 252 13.85 6.52 -13.14
CA LEU A 252 14.70 5.43 -12.67
C LEU A 252 15.03 4.49 -13.85
N PRO A 253 16.05 4.81 -14.67
CA PRO A 253 16.36 4.02 -15.85
C PRO A 253 16.63 2.54 -15.59
N ASN A 254 17.11 2.21 -14.38
CA ASN A 254 17.39 0.85 -13.93
C ASN A 254 16.21 0.15 -13.24
N ALA A 255 15.00 0.77 -13.23
CA ALA A 255 13.83 0.17 -12.66
C ALA A 255 13.48 -1.15 -13.36
N VAL A 256 13.21 -2.18 -12.58
CA VAL A 256 12.73 -3.48 -13.07
C VAL A 256 11.22 -3.50 -13.02
N VAL A 257 10.58 -3.86 -14.12
CA VAL A 257 9.11 -3.98 -14.19
C VAL A 257 8.75 -5.42 -14.53
N ARG A 258 7.89 -6.03 -13.72
CA ARG A 258 7.33 -7.37 -13.92
C ARG A 258 5.83 -7.30 -13.86
N PHE A 259 5.16 -7.74 -14.93
CA PHE A 259 3.71 -7.83 -15.01
C PHE A 259 3.25 -9.25 -14.72
N PHE A 260 2.15 -9.34 -13.97
CA PHE A 260 1.45 -10.58 -13.66
C PHE A 260 0.05 -10.54 -14.27
N ASP A 261 -0.45 -11.67 -14.74
CA ASP A 261 -1.76 -11.78 -15.38
C ASP A 261 -2.88 -11.87 -14.34
N THR A 262 -3.05 -10.79 -13.62
CA THR A 262 -4.00 -10.64 -12.52
C THR A 262 -4.42 -9.18 -12.35
N GLY A 263 -5.37 -8.96 -11.47
CA GLY A 263 -5.90 -7.63 -11.12
C GLY A 263 -5.10 -6.90 -10.05
N HIS A 264 -5.79 -6.04 -9.31
CA HIS A 264 -5.22 -5.15 -8.29
C HIS A 264 -4.52 -5.90 -7.15
N PHE A 265 -5.16 -6.94 -6.60
CA PHE A 265 -4.64 -7.75 -5.49
C PHE A 265 -3.75 -8.89 -5.97
N ALA A 266 -2.62 -8.56 -6.62
CA ALA A 266 -1.74 -9.54 -7.25
C ALA A 266 -1.22 -10.62 -6.29
N LEU A 267 -1.11 -10.34 -5.00
CA LEU A 267 -0.68 -11.32 -3.99
C LEU A 267 -1.69 -12.44 -3.75
N GLU A 268 -2.96 -12.26 -4.09
CA GLU A 268 -3.97 -13.31 -3.92
C GLU A 268 -3.72 -14.50 -4.85
N THR A 269 -3.05 -14.27 -5.99
CA THR A 269 -2.81 -15.31 -7.01
C THR A 269 -1.34 -15.56 -7.33
N HIS A 270 -0.44 -14.60 -7.04
CA HIS A 270 0.96 -14.65 -7.46
C HIS A 270 1.94 -14.36 -6.32
N ALA A 271 1.57 -14.69 -5.06
CA ALA A 271 2.43 -14.41 -3.90
C ALA A 271 3.82 -15.07 -3.99
N GLU A 272 3.88 -16.32 -4.51
CA GLU A 272 5.12 -17.07 -4.69
C GLU A 272 6.04 -16.41 -5.72
N GLU A 273 5.51 -16.11 -6.91
CA GLU A 273 6.28 -15.52 -8.00
C GLU A 273 6.75 -14.09 -7.65
N ILE A 274 5.90 -13.33 -6.94
CA ILE A 274 6.25 -12.00 -6.45
C ILE A 274 7.33 -12.13 -5.36
N GLY A 275 7.20 -13.08 -4.44
CA GLY A 275 8.22 -13.36 -3.42
C GLY A 275 9.57 -13.73 -4.01
N ALA A 276 9.58 -14.59 -5.04
CA ALA A 276 10.79 -14.94 -5.78
C ALA A 276 11.41 -13.72 -6.49
N ALA A 277 10.57 -12.90 -7.14
CA ALA A 277 11.02 -11.66 -7.80
C ALA A 277 11.65 -10.67 -6.83
N ILE A 278 11.08 -10.48 -5.63
CA ILE A 278 11.62 -9.62 -4.58
C ILE A 278 12.95 -10.15 -4.08
N SER A 279 13.04 -11.46 -3.82
CA SER A 279 14.27 -12.11 -3.35
C SER A 279 15.41 -11.95 -4.36
N GLU A 280 15.15 -12.22 -5.64
CA GLU A 280 16.13 -12.03 -6.72
C GLU A 280 16.58 -10.56 -6.84
N PHE A 281 15.63 -9.62 -6.70
CA PHE A 281 15.90 -8.20 -6.83
C PHE A 281 16.75 -7.63 -5.70
N LEU A 282 16.47 -8.03 -4.45
CA LEU A 282 17.16 -7.53 -3.26
C LEU A 282 18.51 -8.23 -3.00
N ASP A 283 18.84 -9.30 -3.75
CA ASP A 283 20.15 -9.96 -3.70
C ASP A 283 21.22 -9.30 -4.59
N ARG A 284 20.82 -8.38 -5.45
CA ARG A 284 21.72 -7.66 -6.37
C ARG A 284 22.45 -6.55 -5.63
#